data_4afec847651d0a724af3fba7eeb87d05
#
_entry.id   4afec847651d0a724af3fba7eeb87d05
#
_cell.length_a   1.000
_cell.length_b   1.000
_cell.length_c   1.000
_cell.angle_alpha   90.00
_cell.angle_beta   90.00
_cell.angle_gamma   90.00
#
_symmetry.space_group_name_H-M   'P 1'
#
loop_
_entity.id
_entity.type
_entity.pdbx_description
1 polymer ?
#
loop_
_entity_poly.entity_id
_entity_poly.type
_entity_poly.pdbx_seq_one_letter_code
_entity_poly.pdbx_strand_id
1 'polypeptide(L)'
;MRALKLVSLFSLFGLSLVSGQAAAAQCGDVLNHSMQQLRTKETVDLCESYQDKTLLIVNTASKCGFTPQFKALQALSEKYASKGLVVLGVPSDDFMQEHNDEAKTAEVCYINYGVKFPMFSTSPVRGDDANPVFKALIAKTGEKPSWNFNKYLVSK
;
A
#
# COMPACT_ATOMS: atom_id res chain seq x y z
N MET A 1 32.80 3.26 -78.51
CA MET A 1 31.62 2.87 -77.70
C MET A 1 32.07 2.77 -76.27
N ARG A 2 31.76 3.78 -75.46
CA ARG A 2 32.08 3.84 -73.99
C ARG A 2 30.89 3.47 -73.20
N ALA A 3 30.95 2.37 -72.43
CA ALA A 3 29.92 1.90 -71.53
C ALA A 3 29.94 2.68 -70.22
N LEU A 4 28.86 3.31 -69.91
CA LEU A 4 28.65 4.07 -68.67
C LEU A 4 28.15 3.09 -67.59
N LYS A 5 28.95 2.90 -66.52
CA LYS A 5 28.50 2.10 -65.32
C LYS A 5 27.74 2.99 -64.37
N LEU A 6 26.45 2.69 -64.20
CA LEU A 6 25.62 3.26 -63.14
C LEU A 6 25.98 2.57 -61.82
N VAL A 7 26.46 3.34 -60.85
CA VAL A 7 26.61 2.89 -59.47
C VAL A 7 25.37 3.29 -58.69
N SER A 8 24.59 2.29 -58.30
CA SER A 8 23.38 2.47 -57.45
C SER A 8 23.80 2.51 -55.98
N LEU A 9 23.69 3.69 -55.34
CA LEU A 9 23.87 3.82 -53.90
C LEU A 9 22.55 3.39 -53.20
N PHE A 10 22.58 2.22 -52.59
CA PHE A 10 21.51 1.81 -51.65
C PHE A 10 21.79 2.45 -50.28
N SER A 11 21.00 3.46 -49.93
CA SER A 11 21.02 4.10 -48.62
C SER A 11 20.23 3.23 -47.64
N LEU A 12 20.91 2.49 -46.75
CA LEU A 12 20.29 1.75 -45.65
C LEU A 12 19.86 2.74 -44.54
N PHE A 13 18.59 3.06 -44.53
CA PHE A 13 17.98 3.81 -43.44
C PHE A 13 17.79 2.87 -42.25
N GLY A 14 18.76 2.93 -41.32
CA GLY A 14 18.67 2.18 -40.05
C GLY A 14 17.58 2.73 -39.14
N LEU A 15 16.48 1.98 -39.02
CA LEU A 15 15.39 2.27 -38.07
C LEU A 15 15.87 1.91 -36.66
N SER A 16 16.36 2.89 -35.90
CA SER A 16 16.73 2.71 -34.49
C SER A 16 15.47 2.57 -33.68
N LEU A 17 15.12 1.36 -33.24
CA LEU A 17 14.12 1.08 -32.24
C LEU A 17 14.60 1.59 -30.88
N VAL A 18 14.16 2.75 -30.46
CA VAL A 18 14.35 3.24 -29.10
C VAL A 18 13.43 2.41 -28.19
N SER A 19 14.00 1.37 -27.58
CA SER A 19 13.33 0.63 -26.52
C SER A 19 13.20 1.55 -25.30
N GLY A 20 12.03 2.18 -25.14
CA GLY A 20 11.70 2.92 -23.94
C GLY A 20 11.63 1.93 -22.77
N GLN A 21 12.69 1.81 -21.97
CA GLN A 21 12.61 1.18 -20.66
C GLN A 21 11.75 2.07 -19.78
N ALA A 22 10.54 1.59 -19.46
CA ALA A 22 9.76 2.18 -18.39
C ALA A 22 10.61 2.06 -17.11
N ALA A 23 11.05 3.19 -16.58
CA ALA A 23 11.69 3.21 -15.27
C ALA A 23 10.69 2.65 -14.25
N ALA A 24 11.01 1.52 -13.65
CA ALA A 24 10.21 0.99 -12.54
C ALA A 24 10.15 2.08 -11.47
N ALA A 25 8.94 2.44 -11.05
CA ALA A 25 8.75 3.41 -10.00
C ALA A 25 9.49 2.94 -8.75
N GLN A 26 10.45 3.74 -8.26
CA GLN A 26 11.17 3.44 -7.03
C GLN A 26 10.32 3.89 -5.86
N CYS A 27 9.55 2.96 -5.31
CA CYS A 27 8.83 3.20 -4.06
C CYS A 27 9.78 3.23 -2.88
N GLY A 28 9.52 4.10 -1.91
CA GLY A 28 10.22 4.06 -0.63
C GLY A 28 9.97 2.74 0.12
N ASP A 29 10.86 2.39 1.06
CA ASP A 29 10.86 1.10 1.76
C ASP A 29 9.51 0.69 2.36
N VAL A 30 8.68 1.66 2.78
CA VAL A 30 7.34 1.40 3.35
C VAL A 30 6.39 0.80 2.31
N LEU A 31 6.49 1.21 1.04
CA LEU A 31 5.59 0.76 -0.02
C LEU A 31 6.15 -0.37 -0.86
N ASN A 32 7.42 -0.70 -0.72
CA ASN A 32 8.04 -1.79 -1.49
C ASN A 32 7.68 -3.18 -0.92
N HIS A 33 6.39 -3.35 -0.62
CA HIS A 33 5.83 -4.57 -0.04
C HIS A 33 4.43 -4.83 -0.58
N SER A 34 4.02 -6.10 -0.47
CA SER A 34 2.65 -6.50 -0.76
C SER A 34 1.95 -6.97 0.52
N MET A 35 0.66 -6.70 0.62
CA MET A 35 -0.16 -7.14 1.74
C MET A 35 -1.43 -7.83 1.26
N GLN A 36 -1.85 -8.88 1.95
CA GLN A 36 -3.12 -9.55 1.67
C GLN A 36 -4.27 -8.69 2.18
N GLN A 37 -5.31 -8.53 1.35
CA GLN A 37 -6.53 -7.82 1.73
C GLN A 37 -7.36 -8.67 2.72
N LEU A 38 -7.98 -8.00 3.69
CA LEU A 38 -8.79 -8.66 4.72
C LEU A 38 -9.90 -9.53 4.10
N ARG A 39 -9.98 -10.80 4.55
CA ARG A 39 -10.96 -11.80 4.09
C ARG A 39 -10.88 -12.19 2.62
N THR A 40 -9.86 -11.81 1.90
CA THR A 40 -9.69 -12.23 0.51
C THR A 40 -8.38 -12.98 0.34
N LYS A 41 -8.17 -13.56 -0.84
CA LYS A 41 -6.86 -14.09 -1.24
C LYS A 41 -6.10 -13.09 -2.11
N GLU A 42 -6.66 -11.91 -2.29
CA GLU A 42 -6.05 -10.87 -3.11
C GLU A 42 -4.86 -10.26 -2.37
N THR A 43 -3.76 -10.19 -3.05
CA THR A 43 -2.55 -9.51 -2.58
C THR A 43 -2.44 -8.17 -3.30
N VAL A 44 -2.31 -7.11 -2.54
CA VAL A 44 -2.18 -5.74 -3.04
C VAL A 44 -0.71 -5.36 -3.01
N ASP A 45 -0.12 -5.04 -4.15
CA ASP A 45 1.17 -4.37 -4.24
C ASP A 45 0.98 -2.90 -3.83
N LEU A 46 1.64 -2.51 -2.74
CA LEU A 46 1.44 -1.17 -2.16
C LEU A 46 2.10 -0.09 -3.01
N CYS A 47 3.21 -0.42 -3.68
CA CYS A 47 3.87 0.51 -4.58
C CYS A 47 2.97 0.83 -5.78
N GLU A 48 2.52 -0.19 -6.49
CA GLU A 48 1.66 -0.04 -7.65
C GLU A 48 0.37 0.72 -7.30
N SER A 49 -0.22 0.40 -6.13
CA SER A 49 -1.53 0.93 -5.73
C SER A 49 -1.46 2.34 -5.12
N TYR A 50 -0.35 2.70 -4.45
CA TYR A 50 -0.35 3.88 -3.57
C TYR A 50 0.86 4.80 -3.66
N GLN A 51 1.80 4.62 -4.61
CA GLN A 51 3.03 5.43 -4.73
C GLN A 51 2.79 6.95 -4.80
N ASP A 52 1.69 7.37 -5.40
CA ASP A 52 1.34 8.78 -5.59
C ASP A 52 0.34 9.30 -4.54
N LYS A 53 0.17 8.58 -3.44
CA LYS A 53 -0.80 8.90 -2.39
C LYS A 53 -0.12 9.32 -1.10
N THR A 54 -0.78 10.15 -0.33
CA THR A 54 -0.49 10.32 1.08
C THR A 54 -1.22 9.22 1.84
N LEU A 55 -0.50 8.46 2.66
CA LEU A 55 -1.10 7.33 3.39
C LEU A 55 -1.22 7.63 4.87
N LEU A 56 -2.35 7.26 5.45
CA LEU A 56 -2.53 7.16 6.89
C LEU A 56 -2.63 5.68 7.24
N ILE A 57 -1.54 5.09 7.71
CA ILE A 57 -1.46 3.66 8.08
C ILE A 57 -1.78 3.52 9.56
N VAL A 58 -2.76 2.67 9.88
CA VAL A 58 -3.29 2.53 11.25
C VAL A 58 -3.31 1.06 11.64
N ASN A 59 -2.69 0.70 12.77
CA ASN A 59 -2.93 -0.61 13.36
C ASN A 59 -4.27 -0.61 14.10
N THR A 60 -5.14 -1.54 13.78
CA THR A 60 -6.52 -1.57 14.28
C THR A 60 -6.79 -2.79 15.16
N ALA A 61 -7.87 -2.78 15.91
CA ALA A 61 -8.36 -3.92 16.65
C ALA A 61 -9.87 -3.83 16.85
N SER A 62 -10.53 -4.99 16.87
CA SER A 62 -12.00 -5.12 16.92
C SER A 62 -12.60 -5.02 18.33
N LYS A 63 -11.81 -5.32 19.39
CA LYS A 63 -12.26 -5.39 20.78
C LYS A 63 -11.60 -4.33 21.67
N CYS A 64 -11.17 -3.23 21.08
CA CYS A 64 -10.48 -2.13 21.75
C CYS A 64 -11.46 -1.01 22.14
N GLY A 65 -11.20 -0.34 23.25
CA GLY A 65 -11.94 0.89 23.58
C GLY A 65 -11.80 2.00 22.52
N PHE A 66 -10.78 1.91 21.65
CA PHE A 66 -10.57 2.84 20.53
C PHE A 66 -11.22 2.40 19.21
N THR A 67 -11.86 1.22 19.15
CA THR A 67 -12.54 0.73 17.93
C THR A 67 -13.54 1.74 17.34
N PRO A 68 -14.26 2.56 18.13
CA PRO A 68 -15.11 3.63 17.59
C PRO A 68 -14.39 4.66 16.71
N GLN A 69 -13.06 4.74 16.75
CA GLN A 69 -12.28 5.61 15.85
C GLN A 69 -12.41 5.23 14.37
N PHE A 70 -12.87 4.02 14.04
CA PHE A 70 -13.20 3.64 12.66
C PHE A 70 -14.14 4.65 11.99
N LYS A 71 -15.13 5.18 12.71
CA LYS A 71 -16.04 6.21 12.18
C LYS A 71 -15.31 7.49 11.77
N ALA A 72 -14.40 7.96 12.62
CA ALA A 72 -13.60 9.16 12.33
C ALA A 72 -12.61 8.91 11.21
N LEU A 73 -11.98 7.73 11.15
CA LEU A 73 -11.07 7.33 10.08
C LEU A 73 -11.81 7.23 8.73
N GLN A 74 -13.03 6.67 8.72
CA GLN A 74 -13.85 6.62 7.52
C GLN A 74 -14.23 8.02 7.03
N ALA A 75 -14.67 8.89 7.92
CA ALA A 75 -14.99 10.27 7.59
C ALA A 75 -13.76 11.04 7.06
N LEU A 76 -12.58 10.79 7.64
CA LEU A 76 -11.32 11.37 7.17
C LEU A 76 -10.97 10.86 5.77
N SER A 77 -11.09 9.55 5.55
CA SER A 77 -10.84 8.92 4.24
C SER A 77 -11.73 9.54 3.17
N GLU A 78 -13.03 9.67 3.41
CA GLU A 78 -13.97 10.28 2.46
C GLU A 78 -13.66 11.76 2.20
N LYS A 79 -13.40 12.52 3.25
CA LYS A 79 -13.14 13.98 3.16
C LYS A 79 -11.90 14.31 2.34
N TYR A 80 -10.86 13.49 2.41
CA TYR A 80 -9.57 13.79 1.77
C TYR A 80 -9.24 12.87 0.58
N ALA A 81 -10.12 11.96 0.19
CA ALA A 81 -9.92 11.08 -0.96
C ALA A 81 -9.56 11.85 -2.24
N SER A 82 -10.30 12.93 -2.53
CA SER A 82 -10.04 13.79 -3.71
C SER A 82 -8.71 14.56 -3.63
N LYS A 83 -8.11 14.65 -2.44
CA LYS A 83 -6.79 15.26 -2.21
C LYS A 83 -5.66 14.24 -2.20
N GLY A 84 -5.96 12.98 -2.50
CA GLY A 84 -4.99 11.90 -2.60
C GLY A 84 -4.61 11.22 -1.27
N LEU A 85 -5.39 11.43 -0.19
CA LEU A 85 -5.23 10.67 1.04
C LEU A 85 -5.89 9.28 0.90
N VAL A 86 -5.17 8.25 1.33
CA VAL A 86 -5.71 6.90 1.52
C VAL A 86 -5.45 6.46 2.96
N VAL A 87 -6.48 5.99 3.64
CA VAL A 87 -6.34 5.32 4.94
C VAL A 87 -6.13 3.84 4.69
N LEU A 88 -5.16 3.23 5.36
CA LEU A 88 -4.88 1.79 5.31
C LEU A 88 -5.00 1.23 6.72
N GLY A 89 -5.89 0.26 6.93
CA GLY A 89 -6.08 -0.40 8.22
C GLY A 89 -5.41 -1.77 8.27
N VAL A 90 -4.65 -2.03 9.33
CA VAL A 90 -3.97 -3.30 9.57
C VAL A 90 -4.41 -3.83 10.93
N PRO A 91 -5.35 -4.79 10.97
CA PRO A 91 -5.73 -5.44 12.21
C PRO A 91 -4.55 -6.18 12.83
N SER A 92 -4.44 -6.13 14.16
CA SER A 92 -3.36 -6.81 14.89
C SER A 92 -3.84 -7.29 16.26
N ASP A 93 -3.44 -8.50 16.64
CA ASP A 93 -3.67 -9.05 17.97
C ASP A 93 -2.48 -8.86 18.93
N ASP A 94 -1.49 -8.06 18.57
CA ASP A 94 -0.32 -7.78 19.42
C ASP A 94 -0.67 -7.20 20.80
N PHE A 95 -1.88 -6.69 20.95
CA PHE A 95 -2.43 -6.15 22.20
C PHE A 95 -3.61 -6.97 22.72
N MET A 96 -3.80 -8.21 22.24
CA MET A 96 -4.82 -9.17 22.69
C MET A 96 -6.26 -8.63 22.57
N GLN A 97 -6.51 -7.80 21.56
CA GLN A 97 -7.81 -7.14 21.36
C GLN A 97 -8.35 -7.31 19.93
N GLU A 98 -7.83 -8.28 19.17
CA GLU A 98 -8.37 -8.64 17.86
C GLU A 98 -9.06 -10.01 17.92
N HIS A 99 -9.87 -10.33 16.92
CA HIS A 99 -10.42 -11.67 16.72
C HIS A 99 -9.41 -12.56 16.00
N ASN A 100 -9.36 -13.84 16.40
CA ASN A 100 -8.62 -14.87 15.67
C ASN A 100 -9.28 -15.26 14.34
N ASP A 101 -10.52 -14.83 14.13
CA ASP A 101 -11.31 -15.08 12.94
C ASP A 101 -11.46 -13.78 12.15
N GLU A 102 -10.85 -13.70 10.98
CA GLU A 102 -10.94 -12.54 10.08
C GLU A 102 -12.37 -12.24 9.62
N ALA A 103 -13.29 -13.21 9.64
CA ALA A 103 -14.69 -12.95 9.34
C ALA A 103 -15.31 -12.03 10.39
N LYS A 104 -14.97 -12.22 11.66
CA LYS A 104 -15.43 -11.37 12.76
C LYS A 104 -14.75 -10.00 12.73
N THR A 105 -13.47 -9.94 12.42
CA THR A 105 -12.75 -8.67 12.21
C THR A 105 -13.42 -7.85 11.11
N ALA A 106 -13.71 -8.47 9.98
CA ALA A 106 -14.36 -7.81 8.86
C ALA A 106 -15.81 -7.39 9.16
N GLU A 107 -16.56 -8.20 9.91
CA GLU A 107 -17.89 -7.83 10.39
C GLU A 107 -17.83 -6.53 11.23
N VAL A 108 -16.89 -6.44 12.18
CA VAL A 108 -16.71 -5.25 12.99
C VAL A 108 -16.40 -4.05 12.10
N CYS A 109 -15.35 -4.08 11.27
CA CYS A 109 -14.95 -2.91 10.51
C CYS A 109 -15.94 -2.56 9.38
N TYR A 110 -16.38 -3.52 8.58
CA TYR A 110 -17.19 -3.25 7.38
C TYR A 110 -18.68 -3.07 7.70
N ILE A 111 -19.24 -3.92 8.58
CA ILE A 111 -20.66 -3.89 8.85
C ILE A 111 -20.98 -2.95 10.02
N ASN A 112 -20.31 -3.10 11.17
CA ASN A 112 -20.68 -2.34 12.36
C ASN A 112 -20.20 -0.89 12.31
N TYR A 113 -19.05 -0.62 11.66
CA TYR A 113 -18.47 0.72 11.55
C TYR A 113 -18.51 1.33 10.14
N GLY A 114 -18.95 0.57 9.14
CA GLY A 114 -19.10 1.06 7.76
C GLY A 114 -17.79 1.46 7.07
N VAL A 115 -16.67 0.81 7.44
CA VAL A 115 -15.36 1.08 6.84
C VAL A 115 -15.39 0.73 5.36
N LYS A 116 -14.91 1.63 4.52
CA LYS A 116 -14.76 1.47 3.07
C LYS A 116 -13.31 1.64 2.59
N PHE A 117 -12.44 2.16 3.45
CA PHE A 117 -11.01 2.23 3.13
C PHE A 117 -10.38 0.84 3.20
N PRO A 118 -9.25 0.60 2.50
CA PRO A 118 -8.57 -0.70 2.46
C PRO A 118 -8.20 -1.21 3.85
N MET A 119 -8.61 -2.46 4.13
CA MET A 119 -8.21 -3.21 5.31
C MET A 119 -7.42 -4.44 4.88
N PHE A 120 -6.34 -4.75 5.59
CA PHE A 120 -5.48 -5.90 5.30
C PHE A 120 -5.70 -7.03 6.29
N SER A 121 -5.18 -8.21 5.96
CA SER A 121 -5.22 -9.37 6.85
C SER A 121 -4.52 -9.07 8.17
N THR A 122 -5.04 -9.69 9.24
CA THR A 122 -4.46 -9.57 10.59
C THR A 122 -3.01 -9.99 10.61
N SER A 123 -2.16 -9.12 11.13
CA SER A 123 -0.72 -9.39 11.20
C SER A 123 -0.07 -8.65 12.37
N PRO A 124 1.10 -9.13 12.84
CA PRO A 124 1.89 -8.42 13.84
C PRO A 124 2.35 -7.05 13.33
N VAL A 125 2.37 -6.05 14.22
CA VAL A 125 2.76 -4.66 13.92
C VAL A 125 3.91 -4.17 14.79
N ARG A 126 4.44 -5.03 15.67
CA ARG A 126 5.59 -4.74 16.54
C ARG A 126 6.42 -6.00 16.81
N GLY A 127 7.63 -5.81 17.36
CA GLY A 127 8.57 -6.91 17.62
C GLY A 127 9.22 -7.46 16.36
N ASP A 128 9.89 -8.59 16.51
CA ASP A 128 10.67 -9.21 15.43
C ASP A 128 9.77 -9.80 14.33
N ASP A 129 8.53 -10.16 14.68
CA ASP A 129 7.53 -10.72 13.76
C ASP A 129 6.67 -9.65 13.08
N ALA A 130 6.89 -8.35 13.35
CA ALA A 130 6.15 -7.29 12.70
C ALA A 130 6.15 -7.46 11.18
N ASN A 131 5.02 -7.21 10.54
CA ASN A 131 4.95 -7.27 9.08
C ASN A 131 5.93 -6.26 8.43
N PRO A 132 6.34 -6.49 7.18
CA PRO A 132 7.39 -5.67 6.54
C PRO A 132 7.07 -4.17 6.50
N VAL A 133 5.80 -3.79 6.33
CA VAL A 133 5.36 -2.38 6.32
C VAL A 133 5.62 -1.72 7.67
N PHE A 134 5.22 -2.37 8.77
CA PHE A 134 5.45 -1.83 10.12
C PHE A 134 6.94 -1.87 10.50
N LYS A 135 7.72 -2.87 10.06
CA LYS A 135 9.18 -2.85 10.22
C LYS A 135 9.78 -1.61 9.56
N ALA A 136 9.39 -1.31 8.32
CA ALA A 136 9.88 -0.14 7.61
C ALA A 136 9.44 1.18 8.27
N LEU A 137 8.19 1.27 8.75
CA LEU A 137 7.69 2.44 9.48
C LEU A 137 8.47 2.68 10.77
N ILE A 138 8.67 1.63 11.56
CA ILE A 138 9.43 1.70 12.83
C ILE A 138 10.89 2.10 12.55
N ALA A 139 11.52 1.50 11.52
CA ALA A 139 12.90 1.84 11.16
C ALA A 139 13.06 3.31 10.74
N LYS A 140 12.06 3.88 10.05
CA LYS A 140 12.09 5.28 9.60
C LYS A 140 11.76 6.29 10.71
N THR A 141 10.88 5.95 11.62
CA THR A 141 10.38 6.90 12.63
C THR A 141 11.04 6.74 13.99
N GLY A 142 11.61 5.57 14.28
CA GLY A 142 12.02 5.19 15.64
C GLY A 142 10.84 4.85 16.56
N GLU A 143 9.61 5.00 16.11
CA GLU A 143 8.39 4.83 16.90
C GLU A 143 7.73 3.49 16.57
N LYS A 144 7.48 2.68 17.57
CA LYS A 144 6.71 1.43 17.44
C LYS A 144 5.29 1.61 17.99
N PRO A 145 4.29 0.89 17.49
CA PRO A 145 2.96 0.93 18.07
C PRO A 145 3.01 0.59 19.56
N SER A 146 2.55 1.52 20.40
CA SER A 146 2.46 1.34 21.85
C SER A 146 1.11 0.77 22.27
N TRP A 147 0.09 0.90 21.42
CA TRP A 147 -1.25 0.37 21.60
C TRP A 147 -1.96 0.22 20.25
N ASN A 148 -3.22 -0.21 20.27
CA ASN A 148 -4.07 -0.19 19.08
C ASN A 148 -4.37 1.24 18.63
N PHE A 149 -4.64 1.42 17.36
CA PHE A 149 -4.95 2.70 16.71
C PHE A 149 -3.81 3.73 16.76
N ASN A 150 -2.54 3.30 16.76
CA ASN A 150 -1.43 4.17 16.38
C ASN A 150 -1.51 4.50 14.88
N LYS A 151 -1.05 5.69 14.51
CA LYS A 151 -1.14 6.20 13.14
C LYS A 151 0.23 6.64 12.65
N TYR A 152 0.54 6.24 11.41
CA TYR A 152 1.70 6.72 10.68
C TYR A 152 1.23 7.48 9.45
N LEU A 153 1.71 8.71 9.29
CA LEU A 153 1.46 9.49 8.09
C LEU A 153 2.66 9.36 7.15
N VAL A 154 2.43 8.83 5.96
CA VAL A 154 3.44 8.67 4.92
C VAL A 154 3.11 9.63 3.79
N SER A 155 3.97 10.62 3.54
CA SER A 155 3.83 11.54 2.41
C SER A 155 4.23 10.83 1.10
N LYS A 156 3.62 11.26 0.02
CA LYS A 156 4.04 10.91 -1.33
C LYS A 156 5.41 11.51 -1.65
#